data_4c585b7818517c1d4c4f2666e066a2eb
#
_entry.id   4c585b7818517c1d4c4f2666e066a2eb
#
_cell.length_a   1.000
_cell.length_b   1.000
_cell.length_c   1.000
_cell.angle_alpha   90.00
_cell.angle_beta   90.00
_cell.angle_gamma   90.00
#
_symmetry.space_group_name_H-M   'P 1'
#
loop_
_entity.id
_entity.type
_entity.pdbx_description
1 polymer ?
#
loop_
_entity_poly.entity_id
_entity_poly.type
_entity_poly.pdbx_seq_one_letter_code
_entity_poly.pdbx_strand_id
1 'polypeptide(L)'
;MSDVQKDAEAISRLIKERITPLPQFILKPLQEDGKNLLALEVSPGRSTPYYYKADGVMEAYIRVGNESVIAPDYIVNELILKGTNQSFDTLTTDAVKKDYSFTLLEATYLERTGLRFEPSDYVSFGLTDKNGLLTNAGKLMTDQHTIDNSRMFCTRWNSLEKGSIFDDALDDKEYEGNLIYLLNSGRFQSHLEKCKLHISGRFSQTP
;
A
#
# COMPACT_ATOMS: atom_id res chain seq x y z
N MET A 1 12.57 35.07 -31.45
CA MET A 1 13.02 34.73 -30.08
C MET A 1 12.00 35.01 -28.97
N SER A 2 10.76 35.42 -29.28
CA SER A 2 9.80 35.81 -28.24
C SER A 2 8.77 34.76 -27.83
N ASP A 3 8.76 33.59 -28.41
CA ASP A 3 7.68 32.60 -28.15
C ASP A 3 7.95 31.68 -26.98
N VAL A 4 9.16 31.18 -26.82
CA VAL A 4 9.49 30.19 -25.78
C VAL A 4 9.25 30.74 -24.37
N GLN A 5 9.55 32.01 -24.14
CA GLN A 5 9.32 32.66 -22.84
C GLN A 5 7.81 32.80 -22.54
N LYS A 6 7.04 33.24 -23.54
CA LYS A 6 5.59 33.37 -23.41
C LYS A 6 4.92 32.00 -23.20
N ASP A 7 5.39 30.97 -23.91
CA ASP A 7 4.91 29.60 -23.75
C ASP A 7 5.22 29.06 -22.36
N ALA A 8 6.43 29.30 -21.84
CA ALA A 8 6.82 28.92 -20.48
C ALA A 8 5.93 29.60 -19.43
N GLU A 9 5.66 30.90 -19.60
CA GLU A 9 4.76 31.65 -18.70
C GLU A 9 3.32 31.12 -18.77
N ALA A 10 2.82 30.82 -19.95
CA ALA A 10 1.49 30.28 -20.17
C ALA A 10 1.33 28.90 -19.52
N ILE A 11 2.29 27.98 -19.74
CA ILE A 11 2.30 26.65 -19.12
C ILE A 11 2.40 26.76 -17.59
N SER A 12 3.31 27.61 -17.10
CA SER A 12 3.45 27.83 -15.66
C SER A 12 2.15 28.33 -15.01
N ARG A 13 1.45 29.26 -15.67
CA ARG A 13 0.16 29.74 -15.23
C ARG A 13 -0.89 28.65 -15.21
N LEU A 14 -1.01 27.87 -16.30
CA LEU A 14 -1.95 26.75 -16.37
C LEU A 14 -1.72 25.70 -15.26
N ILE A 15 -0.47 25.34 -14.99
CA ILE A 15 -0.15 24.41 -13.90
C ILE A 15 -0.61 24.98 -12.56
N LYS A 16 -0.32 26.26 -12.28
CA LYS A 16 -0.69 26.91 -11.01
C LYS A 16 -2.20 27.04 -10.83
N GLU A 17 -2.92 27.29 -11.91
CA GLU A 17 -4.38 27.48 -11.88
C GLU A 17 -5.16 26.17 -11.84
N ARG A 18 -4.62 25.12 -12.51
CA ARG A 18 -5.36 23.89 -12.81
C ARG A 18 -4.92 22.69 -11.98
N ILE A 19 -3.80 22.76 -11.25
CA ILE A 19 -3.30 21.61 -10.47
C ILE A 19 -3.23 21.97 -9.00
N THR A 20 -3.79 21.12 -8.15
CA THR A 20 -3.78 21.27 -6.71
C THR A 20 -3.50 19.93 -6.02
N PRO A 21 -2.65 19.88 -4.96
CA PRO A 21 -1.73 20.93 -4.54
C PRO A 21 -0.74 21.31 -5.65
N LEU A 22 -0.06 22.45 -5.53
CA LEU A 22 0.89 22.91 -6.54
C LEU A 22 2.10 21.95 -6.61
N PRO A 23 2.38 21.30 -7.76
CA PRO A 23 3.56 20.47 -7.91
C PRO A 23 4.85 21.30 -7.98
N GLN A 24 5.97 20.68 -7.61
CA GLN A 24 7.28 21.27 -7.86
C GLN A 24 7.69 20.97 -9.30
N PHE A 25 7.89 22.02 -10.09
CA PHE A 25 8.28 21.87 -11.50
C PHE A 25 9.25 22.95 -11.94
N ILE A 26 10.00 22.67 -12.98
CA ILE A 26 10.93 23.57 -13.65
C ILE A 26 10.67 23.50 -15.15
N LEU A 27 10.60 24.64 -15.80
CA LEU A 27 10.54 24.77 -17.27
C LEU A 27 11.91 25.18 -17.77
N LYS A 28 12.52 24.36 -18.61
CA LYS A 28 13.87 24.58 -19.18
C LYS A 28 13.74 24.78 -20.69
N PRO A 29 14.10 25.96 -21.23
CA PRO A 29 14.26 26.11 -22.67
C PRO A 29 15.49 25.32 -23.13
N LEU A 30 15.33 24.52 -24.18
CA LEU A 30 16.37 23.74 -24.81
C LEU A 30 16.39 24.08 -26.31
N GLN A 31 17.55 23.89 -26.94
CA GLN A 31 17.72 23.97 -28.37
C GLN A 31 18.34 22.68 -28.87
N GLU A 32 17.66 22.00 -29.80
CA GLU A 32 18.12 20.76 -30.39
C GLU A 32 17.78 20.76 -31.89
N ASP A 33 18.75 20.45 -32.72
CA ASP A 33 18.64 20.45 -34.19
C ASP A 33 18.04 21.75 -34.78
N GLY A 34 18.44 22.90 -34.21
CA GLY A 34 17.93 24.23 -34.64
C GLY A 34 16.48 24.50 -34.23
N LYS A 35 15.83 23.63 -33.48
CA LYS A 35 14.49 23.79 -32.95
C LYS A 35 14.55 24.22 -31.48
N ASN A 36 13.67 25.16 -31.11
CA ASN A 36 13.48 25.53 -29.72
C ASN A 36 12.47 24.55 -29.09
N LEU A 37 12.88 23.92 -27.99
CA LEU A 37 12.07 23.00 -27.18
C LEU A 37 11.88 23.60 -25.78
N LEU A 38 10.79 23.24 -25.14
CA LEU A 38 10.55 23.56 -23.74
C LEU A 38 10.37 22.25 -22.97
N ALA A 39 11.34 21.93 -22.11
CA ALA A 39 11.27 20.76 -21.25
C ALA A 39 10.58 21.12 -19.93
N LEU A 40 9.55 20.37 -19.57
CA LEU A 40 8.91 20.42 -18.27
C LEU A 40 9.45 19.27 -17.40
N GLU A 41 10.19 19.61 -16.36
CA GLU A 41 10.67 18.67 -15.36
C GLU A 41 9.79 18.79 -14.11
N VAL A 42 9.17 17.69 -13.71
CA VAL A 42 8.31 17.61 -12.51
C VAL A 42 8.98 16.72 -11.48
N SER A 43 9.23 17.29 -10.31
CA SER A 43 9.82 16.54 -9.19
C SER A 43 8.78 15.64 -8.51
N PRO A 44 9.22 14.49 -7.94
CA PRO A 44 8.34 13.66 -7.11
C PRO A 44 7.76 14.48 -5.96
N GLY A 45 6.43 14.51 -5.86
CA GLY A 45 5.73 15.26 -4.82
C GLY A 45 5.45 14.40 -3.58
N ARG A 46 5.40 15.07 -2.41
CA ARG A 46 5.05 14.43 -1.14
C ARG A 46 3.58 14.59 -0.77
N SER A 47 2.86 15.49 -1.44
CA SER A 47 1.46 15.83 -1.12
C SER A 47 0.49 15.21 -2.13
N THR A 48 0.67 13.92 -2.43
CA THR A 48 -0.24 13.18 -3.31
C THR A 48 -1.61 12.97 -2.64
N PRO A 49 -2.69 12.84 -3.42
CA PRO A 49 -2.78 12.97 -4.88
C PRO A 49 -2.75 14.41 -5.36
N TYR A 50 -2.29 14.60 -6.60
CA TYR A 50 -2.42 15.88 -7.32
C TYR A 50 -3.69 15.82 -8.17
N TYR A 51 -4.55 16.83 -8.01
CA TYR A 51 -5.83 16.90 -8.71
C TYR A 51 -5.77 17.92 -9.83
N TYR A 52 -6.34 17.58 -10.96
CA TYR A 52 -6.71 18.54 -12.00
C TYR A 52 -8.01 19.23 -11.58
N LYS A 53 -8.00 20.56 -11.64
CA LYS A 53 -9.11 21.40 -11.24
C LYS A 53 -9.53 22.30 -12.39
N ALA A 54 -10.69 22.05 -12.98
CA ALA A 54 -11.28 22.88 -14.03
C ALA A 54 -12.80 22.73 -14.03
N ASP A 55 -13.50 23.82 -14.34
CA ASP A 55 -14.94 23.84 -14.61
C ASP A 55 -15.81 23.16 -13.52
N GLY A 56 -15.40 23.32 -12.26
CA GLY A 56 -16.08 22.72 -11.11
C GLY A 56 -15.75 21.23 -10.86
N VAL A 57 -14.88 20.64 -11.69
CA VAL A 57 -14.42 19.26 -11.55
C VAL A 57 -13.06 19.25 -10.86
N MET A 58 -12.84 18.25 -9.99
CA MET A 58 -11.57 18.02 -9.31
C MET A 58 -11.26 16.54 -9.33
N GLU A 59 -10.39 16.12 -10.22
CA GLU A 59 -10.09 14.72 -10.50
C GLU A 59 -8.58 14.44 -10.46
N ALA A 60 -8.21 13.29 -9.88
CA ALA A 60 -6.87 12.75 -9.99
C ALA A 60 -6.74 11.89 -11.24
N TYR A 61 -5.61 11.98 -11.91
CA TYR A 61 -5.32 11.19 -13.11
C TYR A 61 -4.11 10.29 -12.89
N ILE A 62 -4.18 9.09 -13.47
CA ILE A 62 -3.07 8.14 -13.52
C ILE A 62 -2.73 7.83 -14.98
N ARG A 63 -1.49 7.36 -15.18
CA ARG A 63 -1.03 6.90 -16.49
C ARG A 63 -1.25 5.41 -16.64
N VAL A 64 -2.02 5.00 -17.64
CA VAL A 64 -2.22 3.61 -18.02
C VAL A 64 -1.77 3.44 -19.46
N GLY A 65 -0.61 2.80 -19.64
CA GLY A 65 0.03 2.74 -20.97
C GLY A 65 0.31 4.12 -21.53
N ASN A 66 -0.30 4.46 -22.65
CA ASN A 66 -0.15 5.74 -23.34
C ASN A 66 -1.26 6.75 -23.02
N GLU A 67 -2.20 6.44 -22.14
CA GLU A 67 -3.35 7.27 -21.84
C GLU A 67 -3.32 7.80 -20.39
N SER A 68 -3.90 8.98 -20.19
CA SER A 68 -4.20 9.50 -18.87
C SER A 68 -5.68 9.26 -18.59
N VAL A 69 -5.96 8.50 -17.55
CA VAL A 69 -7.33 8.14 -17.13
C VAL A 69 -7.60 8.66 -15.73
N ILE A 70 -8.88 8.86 -15.42
CA ILE A 70 -9.29 9.24 -14.05
C ILE A 70 -8.90 8.11 -13.10
N ALA A 71 -8.27 8.45 -12.01
CA ALA A 71 -7.85 7.49 -11.00
C ALA A 71 -9.08 6.90 -10.30
N PRO A 72 -9.22 5.56 -10.26
CA PRO A 72 -10.25 4.91 -9.45
C PRO A 72 -10.09 5.23 -7.96
N ASP A 73 -11.17 5.16 -7.19
CA ASP A 73 -11.18 5.53 -5.77
C ASP A 73 -10.12 4.79 -4.94
N TYR A 74 -9.88 3.51 -5.21
CA TYR A 74 -8.86 2.74 -4.48
C TYR A 74 -7.44 3.29 -4.71
N ILE A 75 -7.13 3.77 -5.92
CA ILE A 75 -5.85 4.43 -6.23
C ILE A 75 -5.78 5.80 -5.56
N VAL A 76 -6.88 6.57 -5.56
CA VAL A 76 -6.94 7.86 -4.89
C VAL A 76 -6.67 7.69 -3.40
N ASN A 77 -7.29 6.71 -2.75
CA ASN A 77 -7.07 6.38 -1.34
C ASN A 77 -5.61 5.99 -1.05
N GLU A 78 -4.99 5.18 -1.91
CA GLU A 78 -3.57 4.82 -1.79
C GLU A 78 -2.67 6.07 -1.89
N LEU A 79 -2.96 6.95 -2.83
CA LEU A 79 -2.22 8.21 -3.00
C LEU A 79 -2.38 9.15 -1.80
N ILE A 80 -3.58 9.21 -1.19
CA ILE A 80 -3.83 9.98 0.03
C ILE A 80 -2.97 9.45 1.19
N LEU A 81 -2.98 8.14 1.42
CA LEU A 81 -2.15 7.51 2.45
C LEU A 81 -0.66 7.81 2.24
N LYS A 82 -0.20 7.68 1.00
CA LYS A 82 1.18 8.02 0.63
C LYS A 82 1.50 9.49 0.88
N GLY A 83 0.58 10.39 0.55
CA GLY A 83 0.73 11.85 0.74
C GLY A 83 0.75 12.27 2.20
N THR A 84 0.08 11.54 3.08
CA THR A 84 0.10 11.74 4.54
C THR A 84 1.22 10.97 5.24
N ASN A 85 2.04 10.24 4.48
CA ASN A 85 3.08 9.34 5.01
C ASN A 85 2.51 8.30 5.98
N GLN A 86 1.31 7.82 5.69
CA GLN A 86 0.62 6.75 6.39
C GLN A 86 0.56 5.51 5.51
N SER A 87 0.53 4.36 6.16
CA SER A 87 0.28 3.07 5.51
C SER A 87 -1.00 2.46 6.09
N PHE A 88 -1.60 1.53 5.37
CA PHE A 88 -2.84 0.89 5.80
C PHE A 88 -2.74 0.28 7.20
N ASP A 89 -1.61 -0.32 7.52
CA ASP A 89 -1.33 -0.95 8.81
C ASP A 89 -1.34 0.04 9.98
N THR A 90 -0.98 1.30 9.75
CA THR A 90 -0.92 2.35 10.78
C THR A 90 -2.27 3.04 11.04
N LEU A 91 -3.27 2.81 10.21
CA LEU A 91 -4.59 3.40 10.38
C LEU A 91 -5.27 2.85 11.63
N THR A 92 -5.74 3.76 12.48
CA THR A 92 -6.49 3.42 13.69
C THR A 92 -7.89 2.95 13.35
N THR A 93 -8.35 1.90 14.03
CA THR A 93 -9.71 1.35 13.93
C THR A 93 -10.58 1.79 15.11
N ASP A 94 -11.83 1.38 15.14
CA ASP A 94 -12.75 1.57 16.26
C ASP A 94 -12.59 0.51 17.37
N ALA A 95 -11.73 -0.49 17.17
CA ALA A 95 -11.51 -1.59 18.09
C ALA A 95 -10.65 -1.15 19.28
N VAL A 96 -11.14 -1.40 20.51
CA VAL A 96 -10.42 -1.06 21.74
C VAL A 96 -9.57 -2.25 22.18
N LYS A 97 -8.28 -2.04 22.45
CA LYS A 97 -7.32 -3.10 22.83
C LYS A 97 -7.83 -4.03 23.94
N LYS A 98 -8.50 -3.49 24.95
CA LYS A 98 -8.98 -4.26 26.11
C LYS A 98 -9.95 -5.41 25.76
N ASP A 99 -10.60 -5.33 24.60
CA ASP A 99 -11.58 -6.31 24.15
C ASP A 99 -10.93 -7.45 23.33
N TYR A 100 -9.59 -7.41 23.17
CA TYR A 100 -8.82 -8.35 22.36
C TYR A 100 -7.65 -8.94 23.14
N SER A 101 -7.30 -10.19 22.81
CA SER A 101 -6.15 -10.90 23.36
C SER A 101 -4.98 -10.94 22.36
N PHE A 102 -3.76 -11.04 22.89
CA PHE A 102 -2.51 -11.04 22.15
C PHE A 102 -1.55 -12.13 22.63
N THR A 103 -2.11 -13.23 23.13
CA THR A 103 -1.36 -14.30 23.79
C THR A 103 -0.28 -14.89 22.87
N LEU A 104 -0.61 -15.10 21.59
CA LEU A 104 0.35 -15.64 20.64
C LEU A 104 1.48 -14.65 20.32
N LEU A 105 1.16 -13.35 20.24
CA LEU A 105 2.16 -12.30 20.04
C LEU A 105 3.10 -12.23 21.26
N GLU A 106 2.57 -12.13 22.46
CA GLU A 106 3.34 -12.01 23.69
C GLU A 106 4.23 -13.24 23.92
N ALA A 107 3.69 -14.44 23.70
CA ALA A 107 4.46 -15.69 23.81
C ALA A 107 5.58 -15.77 22.76
N THR A 108 5.29 -15.41 21.52
CA THR A 108 6.29 -15.40 20.44
C THR A 108 7.39 -14.38 20.68
N TYR A 109 7.04 -13.22 21.19
CA TYR A 109 8.00 -12.19 21.55
C TYR A 109 8.94 -12.65 22.67
N LEU A 110 8.37 -13.23 23.75
CA LEU A 110 9.14 -13.78 24.86
C LEU A 110 10.07 -14.90 24.38
N GLU A 111 9.59 -15.84 23.58
CA GLU A 111 10.39 -16.94 23.03
C GLU A 111 11.59 -16.44 22.21
N ARG A 112 11.38 -15.42 21.39
CA ARG A 112 12.41 -14.92 20.47
C ARG A 112 13.40 -13.94 21.10
N THR A 113 12.96 -13.16 22.06
CA THR A 113 13.77 -12.06 22.64
C THR A 113 14.22 -12.34 24.08
N GLY A 114 13.58 -13.26 24.78
CA GLY A 114 13.75 -13.48 26.22
C GLY A 114 13.13 -12.39 27.08
N LEU A 115 12.44 -11.40 26.49
CA LEU A 115 11.84 -10.26 27.16
C LEU A 115 10.31 -10.39 27.21
N ARG A 116 9.68 -9.83 28.23
CA ARG A 116 8.22 -9.73 28.26
C ARG A 116 7.76 -8.59 27.37
N PHE A 117 6.58 -8.77 26.77
CA PHE A 117 5.92 -7.73 26.00
C PHE A 117 5.19 -6.79 26.97
N GLU A 118 5.63 -5.54 27.04
CA GLU A 118 5.13 -4.56 27.99
C GLU A 118 3.97 -3.73 27.39
N PRO A 119 3.10 -3.11 28.23
CA PRO A 119 2.01 -2.28 27.75
C PRO A 119 2.45 -1.13 26.81
N SER A 120 3.64 -0.58 27.01
CA SER A 120 4.24 0.46 26.16
C SER A 120 4.60 -0.04 24.76
N ASP A 121 4.85 -1.36 24.63
CA ASP A 121 5.28 -1.96 23.36
C ASP A 121 4.16 -1.94 22.32
N TYR A 122 2.90 -2.02 22.77
CA TYR A 122 1.76 -1.92 21.84
C TYR A 122 1.75 -0.60 21.07
N VAL A 123 2.10 0.50 21.72
CA VAL A 123 2.18 1.81 21.07
C VAL A 123 3.47 1.92 20.25
N SER A 124 4.61 1.47 20.79
CA SER A 124 5.91 1.58 20.14
C SER A 124 6.02 0.73 18.86
N PHE A 125 5.35 -0.43 18.84
CA PHE A 125 5.24 -1.28 17.64
C PHE A 125 4.09 -0.88 16.71
N GLY A 126 3.36 0.21 17.05
CA GLY A 126 2.26 0.68 16.21
C GLY A 126 1.04 -0.24 16.17
N LEU A 127 0.85 -1.07 17.19
CA LEU A 127 -0.33 -1.97 17.31
C LEU A 127 -1.54 -1.25 17.88
N THR A 128 -1.29 -0.20 18.67
CA THR A 128 -2.32 0.71 19.19
C THR A 128 -1.91 2.16 19.02
N ASP A 129 -2.90 3.03 19.02
CA ASP A 129 -2.68 4.45 19.23
C ASP A 129 -2.49 4.78 20.72
N LYS A 130 -2.27 6.06 21.06
CA LYS A 130 -2.10 6.55 22.42
C LYS A 130 -3.38 6.45 23.27
N ASN A 131 -4.54 6.30 22.64
CA ASN A 131 -5.84 6.16 23.29
C ASN A 131 -6.24 4.70 23.54
N GLY A 132 -5.39 3.75 23.10
CA GLY A 132 -5.66 2.32 23.23
C GLY A 132 -6.59 1.75 22.16
N LEU A 133 -6.77 2.47 21.05
CA LEU A 133 -7.46 1.95 19.86
C LEU A 133 -6.47 1.14 19.01
N LEU A 134 -6.92 -0.02 18.53
CA LEU A 134 -6.10 -0.86 17.66
C LEU A 134 -5.90 -0.19 16.31
N THR A 135 -4.70 -0.32 15.78
CA THR A 135 -4.43 -0.10 14.36
C THR A 135 -4.82 -1.34 13.55
N ASN A 136 -4.78 -1.25 12.21
CA ASN A 136 -4.96 -2.44 11.38
C ASN A 136 -3.85 -3.47 11.64
N ALA A 137 -2.61 -3.04 11.88
CA ALA A 137 -1.54 -3.94 12.33
C ALA A 137 -1.90 -4.61 13.66
N GLY A 138 -2.43 -3.86 14.62
CA GLY A 138 -2.92 -4.41 15.88
C GLY A 138 -3.98 -5.46 15.68
N LYS A 139 -4.99 -5.20 14.85
CA LYS A 139 -6.04 -6.19 14.53
C LYS A 139 -5.50 -7.46 13.89
N LEU A 140 -4.49 -7.36 13.02
CA LEU A 140 -3.84 -8.52 12.40
C LEU A 140 -3.07 -9.40 13.40
N MET A 141 -2.69 -8.84 14.55
CA MET A 141 -1.94 -9.55 15.59
C MET A 141 -2.83 -10.08 16.72
N THR A 142 -4.13 -9.78 16.74
CA THR A 142 -5.05 -10.33 17.75
C THR A 142 -5.21 -11.83 17.62
N ASP A 143 -5.46 -12.52 18.74
CA ASP A 143 -5.76 -13.96 18.74
C ASP A 143 -7.14 -14.26 18.14
N GLN A 144 -8.03 -13.27 18.17
CA GLN A 144 -9.34 -13.34 17.52
C GLN A 144 -9.17 -13.06 16.02
N HIS A 145 -9.75 -13.90 15.18
CA HIS A 145 -9.78 -13.71 13.73
C HIS A 145 -10.77 -12.57 13.40
N THR A 146 -10.30 -11.32 13.40
CA THR A 146 -11.13 -10.11 13.22
C THR A 146 -11.06 -9.51 11.82
N ILE A 147 -10.24 -10.07 10.95
CA ILE A 147 -10.07 -9.63 9.56
C ILE A 147 -10.32 -10.82 8.66
N ASP A 148 -11.47 -10.86 8.00
CA ASP A 148 -11.93 -11.96 7.14
C ASP A 148 -10.96 -12.33 6.01
N ASN A 149 -10.16 -11.37 5.54
CA ASN A 149 -9.18 -11.58 4.48
C ASN A 149 -7.77 -11.90 4.99
N SER A 150 -7.59 -12.12 6.30
CA SER A 150 -6.33 -12.57 6.89
C SER A 150 -6.14 -14.08 6.64
N ARG A 151 -5.83 -14.43 5.39
CA ARG A 151 -5.76 -15.81 4.89
C ARG A 151 -4.46 -16.04 4.13
N MET A 152 -4.03 -17.29 4.14
CA MET A 152 -2.89 -17.75 3.36
C MET A 152 -3.25 -19.04 2.63
N PHE A 153 -3.07 -19.05 1.31
CA PHE A 153 -3.25 -20.22 0.48
C PHE A 153 -1.90 -20.84 0.18
N CYS A 154 -1.77 -22.13 0.47
CA CYS A 154 -0.56 -22.90 0.19
C CYS A 154 -0.90 -24.03 -0.79
N THR A 155 -0.36 -23.93 -2.01
CA THR A 155 -0.52 -24.96 -3.04
C THR A 155 0.80 -25.72 -3.20
N ARG A 156 0.74 -27.05 -3.09
CA ARG A 156 1.86 -27.94 -3.38
C ARG A 156 1.78 -28.43 -4.81
N TRP A 157 2.87 -28.26 -5.56
CA TRP A 157 2.95 -28.67 -6.95
C TRP A 157 3.80 -29.92 -7.14
N ASN A 158 3.46 -30.76 -8.12
CA ASN A 158 4.19 -31.98 -8.43
C ASN A 158 5.54 -31.72 -9.11
N SER A 159 5.73 -30.56 -9.73
CA SER A 159 6.95 -30.20 -10.46
C SER A 159 7.49 -28.82 -10.08
N LEU A 160 8.75 -28.54 -10.50
CA LEU A 160 9.38 -27.21 -10.35
C LEU A 160 8.83 -26.18 -11.33
N GLU A 161 8.18 -26.63 -12.40
CA GLU A 161 7.57 -25.78 -13.41
C GLU A 161 6.06 -25.72 -13.17
N LYS A 162 5.47 -24.56 -13.44
CA LYS A 162 4.05 -24.32 -13.29
C LYS A 162 3.31 -24.93 -14.49
N GLY A 163 2.77 -26.14 -14.31
CA GLY A 163 1.90 -26.77 -15.30
C GLY A 163 0.43 -26.29 -15.21
N SER A 164 -0.47 -27.06 -15.75
CA SER A 164 -1.91 -26.82 -15.61
C SER A 164 -2.32 -26.91 -14.15
N ILE A 165 -3.07 -25.93 -13.66
CA ILE A 165 -3.51 -25.84 -12.26
C ILE A 165 -4.31 -27.06 -11.80
N PHE A 166 -4.92 -27.80 -12.75
CA PHE A 166 -5.77 -28.94 -12.44
C PHE A 166 -5.02 -30.27 -12.42
N ASP A 167 -3.88 -30.36 -13.12
CA ASP A 167 -3.21 -31.67 -13.28
C ASP A 167 -1.97 -31.82 -12.38
N ASP A 168 -1.38 -30.71 -11.89
CA ASP A 168 -0.10 -30.72 -11.19
C ASP A 168 -0.16 -30.29 -9.71
N ALA A 169 -1.31 -29.83 -9.22
CA ALA A 169 -1.49 -29.52 -7.81
C ALA A 169 -1.73 -30.79 -6.99
N LEU A 170 -0.81 -31.09 -6.06
CA LEU A 170 -0.90 -32.29 -5.20
C LEU A 170 -1.73 -32.04 -3.94
N ASP A 171 -1.73 -30.81 -3.42
CA ASP A 171 -2.43 -30.44 -2.18
C ASP A 171 -2.66 -28.93 -2.15
N ASP A 172 -3.82 -28.52 -1.65
CA ASP A 172 -4.19 -27.14 -1.41
C ASP A 172 -4.65 -26.98 0.04
N LYS A 173 -4.05 -26.03 0.76
CA LYS A 173 -4.42 -25.70 2.13
C LYS A 173 -4.66 -24.21 2.29
N GLU A 174 -5.75 -23.89 2.97
CA GLU A 174 -6.07 -22.56 3.41
C GLU A 174 -5.84 -22.45 4.91
N TYR A 175 -5.17 -21.39 5.33
CA TYR A 175 -4.96 -21.02 6.72
C TYR A 175 -5.58 -19.68 6.98
N GLU A 176 -6.33 -19.54 8.07
CA GLU A 176 -6.96 -18.29 8.51
C GLU A 176 -6.51 -18.00 9.94
N GLY A 177 -6.35 -16.73 10.27
CA GLY A 177 -5.98 -16.34 11.62
C GLY A 177 -5.10 -15.10 11.70
N ASN A 178 -4.46 -14.92 12.86
CA ASN A 178 -3.53 -13.84 13.04
C ASN A 178 -2.25 -14.04 12.21
N LEU A 179 -1.54 -12.94 11.98
CA LEU A 179 -0.37 -12.95 11.09
C LEU A 179 0.75 -13.88 11.58
N ILE A 180 0.95 -14.02 12.89
CA ILE A 180 1.98 -14.91 13.46
C ILE A 180 1.64 -16.37 13.20
N TYR A 181 0.37 -16.74 13.37
CA TYR A 181 -0.11 -18.09 13.05
C TYR A 181 0.09 -18.41 11.56
N LEU A 182 -0.30 -17.48 10.68
CA LEU A 182 -0.12 -17.64 9.24
C LEU A 182 1.34 -17.82 8.84
N LEU A 183 2.24 -16.97 9.38
CA LEU A 183 3.68 -17.09 9.12
C LEU A 183 4.28 -18.40 9.61
N ASN A 184 3.88 -18.85 10.80
CA ASN A 184 4.35 -20.13 11.36
C ASN A 184 3.83 -21.32 10.54
N SER A 185 2.56 -21.29 10.13
CA SER A 185 1.96 -22.33 9.28
C SER A 185 2.66 -22.40 7.91
N GLY A 186 2.94 -21.25 7.29
CA GLY A 186 3.67 -21.19 6.02
C GLY A 186 5.11 -21.69 6.12
N ARG A 187 5.82 -21.38 7.20
CA ARG A 187 7.18 -21.90 7.43
C ARG A 187 7.19 -23.41 7.60
N PHE A 188 6.23 -23.94 8.34
CA PHE A 188 6.12 -25.39 8.53
C PHE A 188 5.88 -26.10 7.20
N GLN A 189 4.99 -25.58 6.37
CA GLN A 189 4.70 -26.13 5.04
C GLN A 189 5.91 -26.03 4.09
N SER A 190 6.65 -24.92 4.12
CA SER A 190 7.84 -24.71 3.27
C SER A 190 9.04 -25.56 3.67
N HIS A 191 9.12 -26.01 4.93
CA HIS A 191 10.17 -26.90 5.41
C HIS A 191 9.92 -28.36 5.04
N LEU A 192 8.66 -28.76 4.91
CA LEU A 192 8.31 -30.13 4.56
C LEU A 192 8.46 -30.41 3.07
N GLU A 193 8.32 -29.40 2.20
CA GLU A 193 8.48 -29.55 0.74
C GLU A 193 8.61 -28.19 0.06
N LYS A 194 9.20 -28.15 -1.15
CA LYS A 194 9.38 -26.93 -1.97
C LYS A 194 8.04 -26.27 -2.32
N CYS A 195 7.46 -25.55 -1.38
CA CYS A 195 6.21 -24.79 -1.56
C CYS A 195 6.48 -23.40 -2.13
N LYS A 196 5.79 -23.03 -3.21
CA LYS A 196 5.66 -21.61 -3.62
C LYS A 196 4.53 -20.98 -2.81
N LEU A 197 4.87 -20.03 -1.95
CA LEU A 197 3.92 -19.25 -1.21
C LEU A 197 3.27 -18.21 -2.16
N HIS A 198 1.95 -18.22 -2.29
CA HIS A 198 1.21 -17.19 -2.98
C HIS A 198 0.35 -16.44 -1.96
N ILE A 199 0.74 -15.20 -1.64
CA ILE A 199 -0.06 -14.33 -0.77
C ILE A 199 -0.93 -13.49 -1.69
N SER A 200 -2.23 -13.77 -1.72
CA SER A 200 -3.20 -12.99 -2.48
C SER A 200 -3.98 -12.09 -1.52
N GLY A 201 -3.53 -10.84 -1.38
CA GLY A 201 -4.30 -9.79 -0.69
C GLY A 201 -5.23 -9.10 -1.68
N ARG A 202 -6.48 -9.55 -1.84
CA ARG A 202 -7.55 -8.72 -2.40
C ARG A 202 -8.27 -8.04 -1.26
N PHE A 203 -8.02 -6.75 -1.08
CA PHE A 203 -8.86 -5.91 -0.25
C PHE A 203 -10.14 -5.59 -1.02
N SER A 204 -11.22 -6.34 -0.78
CA SER A 204 -12.54 -5.92 -1.20
C SER A 204 -13.12 -5.01 -0.12
N GLN A 205 -13.25 -3.74 -0.42
CA GLN A 205 -14.19 -2.89 0.31
C GLN A 205 -15.59 -3.29 -0.13
N THR A 206 -16.36 -3.86 0.78
CA THR A 206 -17.81 -3.94 0.64
C THR A 206 -18.42 -2.62 1.09
N PRO A 207 -19.51 -2.15 0.45
CA PRO A 207 -20.08 -0.81 0.60
C PRO A 207 -20.63 -0.52 1.98
#